data_91ebcfa76fa7652a2c1727ad156374a6
#
_entry.id   91ebcfa76fa7652a2c1727ad156374a6
#
_cell.length_a   1.000
_cell.length_b   1.000
_cell.length_c   1.000
_cell.angle_alpha   90.00
_cell.angle_beta   90.00
_cell.angle_gamma   90.00
#
_symmetry.space_group_name_H-M   'P 1'
#
loop_
_entity.id
_entity.type
_entity.pdbx_description
1 polymer ?
#
loop_
_entity_poly.entity_id
_entity_poly.type
_entity_poly.pdbx_seq_one_letter_code
_entity_poly.pdbx_strand_id
1 'polypeptide(L)'
;MASVREVTYELLRGHGMNTVFGNPGSTELPMLADFPEDFTYILGLQELVVVGMADGFAQASGRPTHVNLHTAPGVGNAVGGIFNAQANRSPLLITAGQQVRAHIAIEANLVNREAILGPRPYVKWSHEPARAQDVPHAIARAIHHTMLAPRGPAFVSIPMDDWGVEVDEDAARQLLARTVTGGGAPDRQALEQLARRLEDARNPVLVAGPDIDASGGWEAAVALVEKQRLPVYATPATGGGRVGFPEDHPHFLGILPPAIGPLGEALAGHDLVLVVGSSVFPYYPYIPGPLLPADTALVHLTCDPAEAARAPMGAAIVGDVALALAQLVQLLGPSARQPPQPRPAPGEPAPGDPLSGSAAMAALADCWPGDAIAVLESPSSTLALRNRLRLSHPGSYYFSSSGGLGFGIAAAVGVQLAQPERPVVCVLGEGSAQYGITALWSAAAYKVPVTFLVLRNDEYMILKWFAQLEQAQGVPGLELPGLDVAAVARAYGVPSREVTGREELTAALREDIAAQDGPRLVQVPVAGSMWLE
;
A
#
# COMPACT_ATOMS: atom_id res chain seq x y z
N MET A 1 -14.31 30.78 24.01
CA MET A 1 -13.01 30.43 23.39
C MET A 1 -12.98 28.92 23.21
N ALA A 2 -12.58 28.44 22.05
CA ALA A 2 -12.49 27.01 21.79
C ALA A 2 -11.17 26.44 22.33
N SER A 3 -11.17 25.19 22.77
CA SER A 3 -9.98 24.49 23.19
C SER A 3 -9.17 23.96 22.00
N VAL A 4 -7.89 23.66 22.21
CA VAL A 4 -7.02 22.96 21.23
C VAL A 4 -7.71 21.70 20.73
N ARG A 5 -8.35 20.92 21.61
CA ARG A 5 -9.08 19.70 21.25
C ARG A 5 -10.22 19.99 20.27
N GLU A 6 -11.09 20.93 20.58
CA GLU A 6 -12.24 21.29 19.74
C GLU A 6 -11.80 21.77 18.35
N VAL A 7 -10.80 22.66 18.28
CA VAL A 7 -10.26 23.13 17.00
C VAL A 7 -9.60 21.99 16.21
N THR A 8 -8.93 21.06 16.90
CA THR A 8 -8.35 19.89 16.23
C THR A 8 -9.44 19.01 15.59
N TYR A 9 -10.53 18.74 16.31
CA TYR A 9 -11.66 17.98 15.71
C TYR A 9 -12.29 18.73 14.54
N GLU A 10 -12.42 20.05 14.60
CA GLU A 10 -12.89 20.84 13.45
C GLU A 10 -11.95 20.73 12.23
N LEU A 11 -10.63 20.75 12.44
CA LEU A 11 -9.63 20.55 11.39
C LEU A 11 -9.76 19.14 10.78
N LEU A 12 -9.85 18.11 11.60
CA LEU A 12 -10.02 16.73 11.13
C LEU A 12 -11.31 16.59 10.32
N ARG A 13 -12.42 17.14 10.81
CA ARG A 13 -13.72 17.14 10.13
C ARG A 13 -13.66 17.85 8.78
N GLY A 14 -13.04 19.04 8.72
CA GLY A 14 -12.86 19.82 7.51
C GLY A 14 -12.06 19.10 6.42
N HIS A 15 -11.22 18.15 6.80
CA HIS A 15 -10.44 17.31 5.89
C HIS A 15 -11.05 15.90 5.67
N GLY A 16 -12.26 15.64 6.19
CA GLY A 16 -12.94 14.36 6.04
C GLY A 16 -12.27 13.20 6.82
N MET A 17 -11.56 13.51 7.90
CA MET A 17 -10.81 12.57 8.74
C MET A 17 -11.62 12.14 9.97
N ASN A 18 -12.88 11.75 9.76
CA ASN A 18 -13.80 11.36 10.83
C ASN A 18 -13.56 9.94 11.37
N THR A 19 -12.65 9.18 10.77
CA THR A 19 -12.21 7.87 11.28
C THR A 19 -10.83 7.99 11.89
N VAL A 20 -10.70 7.60 13.16
CA VAL A 20 -9.45 7.62 13.93
C VAL A 20 -9.04 6.17 14.21
N PHE A 21 -7.85 5.79 13.80
CA PHE A 21 -7.26 4.49 14.14
C PHE A 21 -6.32 4.68 15.32
N GLY A 22 -6.45 3.88 16.38
CA GLY A 22 -5.60 4.08 17.54
C GLY A 22 -5.51 2.88 18.48
N ASN A 23 -4.54 3.00 19.39
CA ASN A 23 -4.40 2.21 20.60
C ASN A 23 -4.05 3.18 21.73
N PRO A 24 -5.02 3.61 22.57
CA PRO A 24 -4.80 4.71 23.49
C PRO A 24 -4.08 4.26 24.74
N GLY A 25 -3.25 5.15 25.29
CA GLY A 25 -2.76 5.09 26.65
C GLY A 25 -3.23 6.30 27.46
N SER A 26 -2.62 6.53 28.62
CA SER A 26 -3.03 7.61 29.53
C SER A 26 -2.87 9.01 28.93
N THR A 27 -1.90 9.20 28.05
CA THR A 27 -1.59 10.51 27.44
C THR A 27 -2.53 10.91 26.32
N GLU A 28 -3.30 9.97 25.77
CA GLU A 28 -4.29 10.20 24.72
C GLU A 28 -5.69 10.51 25.28
N LEU A 29 -5.96 10.17 26.56
CA LEU A 29 -7.29 10.34 27.17
C LEU A 29 -7.82 11.78 27.11
N PRO A 30 -7.01 12.85 27.29
CA PRO A 30 -7.52 14.22 27.18
C PRO A 30 -7.96 14.60 25.76
N MET A 31 -7.36 14.03 24.72
CA MET A 31 -7.83 14.18 23.34
C MET A 31 -9.16 13.43 23.13
N LEU A 32 -9.25 12.22 23.65
CA LEU A 32 -10.40 11.32 23.42
C LEU A 32 -11.58 11.59 24.35
N ALA A 33 -11.41 12.44 25.38
CA ALA A 33 -12.51 12.86 26.23
C ALA A 33 -13.59 13.60 25.42
N ASP A 34 -14.87 13.34 25.72
CA ASP A 34 -16.01 13.89 24.99
C ASP A 34 -15.89 13.67 23.47
N PHE A 35 -15.53 12.44 23.09
CA PHE A 35 -15.30 12.05 21.68
C PHE A 35 -16.54 12.38 20.84
N PRO A 36 -16.40 13.14 19.73
CA PRO A 36 -17.56 13.59 18.96
C PRO A 36 -18.34 12.43 18.33
N GLU A 37 -19.67 12.49 18.37
CA GLU A 37 -20.57 11.43 17.87
C GLU A 37 -20.45 11.17 16.36
N ASP A 38 -20.00 12.17 15.59
CA ASP A 38 -19.75 12.06 14.15
C ASP A 38 -18.38 11.47 13.79
N PHE A 39 -17.59 11.09 14.81
CA PHE A 39 -16.33 10.40 14.62
C PHE A 39 -16.44 8.91 14.96
N THR A 40 -15.66 8.10 14.29
CA THR A 40 -15.52 6.67 14.55
C THR A 40 -14.10 6.36 15.03
N TYR A 41 -13.98 5.70 16.18
CA TYR A 41 -12.68 5.22 16.67
C TYR A 41 -12.53 3.73 16.38
N ILE A 42 -11.48 3.36 15.65
CA ILE A 42 -11.14 1.98 15.32
C ILE A 42 -9.95 1.56 16.17
N LEU A 43 -10.19 0.71 17.15
CA LEU A 43 -9.17 0.18 18.04
C LEU A 43 -8.39 -0.95 17.37
N GLY A 44 -7.07 -0.84 17.37
CA GLY A 44 -6.14 -1.94 17.12
C GLY A 44 -5.45 -2.35 18.40
N LEU A 45 -5.27 -3.65 18.65
CA LEU A 45 -4.65 -4.15 19.88
C LEU A 45 -3.10 -4.05 19.88
N GLN A 46 -2.53 -3.54 18.79
CA GLN A 46 -1.09 -3.37 18.60
C GLN A 46 -0.85 -2.27 17.54
N GLU A 47 0.13 -1.41 17.75
CA GLU A 47 0.30 -0.19 16.96
C GLU A 47 0.72 -0.42 15.51
N LEU A 48 1.44 -1.51 15.21
CA LEU A 48 1.69 -1.92 13.82
C LEU A 48 0.35 -2.16 13.10
N VAL A 49 -0.59 -2.82 13.77
CA VAL A 49 -1.94 -3.11 13.23
C VAL A 49 -2.74 -1.82 13.06
N VAL A 50 -2.66 -0.91 14.02
CA VAL A 50 -3.29 0.42 13.94
C VAL A 50 -2.85 1.14 12.67
N VAL A 51 -1.52 1.25 12.46
CA VAL A 51 -0.95 1.91 11.28
C VAL A 51 -1.30 1.14 10.01
N GLY A 52 -1.26 -0.20 10.02
CA GLY A 52 -1.63 -1.02 8.87
C GLY A 52 -3.09 -0.85 8.43
N MET A 53 -4.03 -0.79 9.38
CA MET A 53 -5.45 -0.48 9.08
C MET A 53 -5.60 0.92 8.49
N ALA A 54 -4.96 1.92 9.09
CA ALA A 54 -4.98 3.30 8.59
C ALA A 54 -4.35 3.43 7.20
N ASP A 55 -3.27 2.70 6.93
CA ASP A 55 -2.58 2.64 5.64
C ASP A 55 -3.53 2.09 4.55
N GLY A 56 -4.16 0.94 4.78
CA GLY A 56 -5.16 0.39 3.87
C GLY A 56 -6.34 1.33 3.63
N PHE A 57 -6.86 1.96 4.69
CA PHE A 57 -7.95 2.94 4.60
C PHE A 57 -7.54 4.17 3.78
N ALA A 58 -6.35 4.73 4.03
CA ALA A 58 -5.85 5.90 3.31
C ALA A 58 -5.62 5.62 1.83
N GLN A 59 -5.05 4.45 1.50
CA GLN A 59 -4.86 4.05 0.11
C GLN A 59 -6.18 3.87 -0.63
N ALA A 60 -7.15 3.20 -0.03
CA ALA A 60 -8.43 2.88 -0.67
C ALA A 60 -9.38 4.09 -0.75
N SER A 61 -9.34 4.99 0.23
CA SER A 61 -10.14 6.22 0.22
C SER A 61 -9.51 7.37 -0.56
N GLY A 62 -8.18 7.36 -0.76
CA GLY A 62 -7.42 8.47 -1.35
C GLY A 62 -7.32 9.71 -0.46
N ARG A 63 -7.79 9.64 0.80
CA ARG A 63 -7.90 10.76 1.75
C ARG A 63 -6.86 10.67 2.87
N PRO A 64 -6.50 11.78 3.52
CA PRO A 64 -5.66 11.74 4.70
C PRO A 64 -6.39 11.00 5.83
N THR A 65 -5.64 10.21 6.60
CA THR A 65 -6.21 9.35 7.65
C THR A 65 -5.48 9.59 8.96
N HIS A 66 -6.24 9.67 10.07
CA HIS A 66 -5.69 9.93 11.39
C HIS A 66 -5.32 8.64 12.13
N VAL A 67 -4.08 8.61 12.62
CA VAL A 67 -3.51 7.57 13.51
C VAL A 67 -3.18 8.21 14.85
N ASN A 68 -3.64 7.62 15.94
CA ASN A 68 -3.34 8.08 17.29
C ASN A 68 -2.60 7.00 18.09
N LEU A 69 -1.39 7.31 18.55
CA LEU A 69 -0.46 6.38 19.20
C LEU A 69 -0.11 6.83 20.63
N HIS A 70 0.27 5.86 21.47
CA HIS A 70 0.68 6.15 22.85
C HIS A 70 2.19 6.44 22.95
N THR A 71 2.56 7.66 23.24
CA THR A 71 3.94 8.16 23.52
C THR A 71 5.08 7.40 22.79
N ALA A 72 6.23 7.20 23.43
CA ALA A 72 7.37 6.47 22.90
C ALA A 72 7.09 4.97 22.65
N PRO A 73 6.45 4.20 23.59
CA PRO A 73 6.19 2.77 23.34
C PRO A 73 5.29 2.54 22.13
N GLY A 74 4.20 3.28 21.99
CA GLY A 74 3.30 3.12 20.85
C GLY A 74 3.97 3.54 19.53
N VAL A 75 4.73 4.63 19.53
CA VAL A 75 5.52 5.03 18.35
C VAL A 75 6.55 3.95 17.99
N GLY A 76 7.27 3.40 18.99
CA GLY A 76 8.26 2.35 18.79
C GLY A 76 7.66 1.09 18.15
N ASN A 77 6.50 0.63 18.65
CA ASN A 77 5.78 -0.51 18.10
C ASN A 77 5.25 -0.24 16.68
N ALA A 78 4.98 1.01 16.32
CA ALA A 78 4.43 1.41 15.03
C ALA A 78 5.48 1.60 13.92
N VAL A 79 6.79 1.68 14.23
CA VAL A 79 7.84 2.08 13.27
C VAL A 79 7.81 1.23 11.99
N GLY A 80 7.64 -0.08 12.12
CA GLY A 80 7.52 -0.97 10.95
C GLY A 80 6.31 -0.65 10.07
N GLY A 81 5.16 -0.33 10.68
CA GLY A 81 3.98 0.12 9.97
C GLY A 81 4.16 1.48 9.29
N ILE A 82 4.84 2.42 9.97
CA ILE A 82 5.14 3.74 9.41
C ILE A 82 6.09 3.61 8.20
N PHE A 83 7.06 2.69 8.26
CA PHE A 83 7.91 2.36 7.12
C PHE A 83 7.10 1.85 5.92
N ASN A 84 6.16 0.92 6.15
CA ASN A 84 5.24 0.44 5.12
C ASN A 84 4.41 1.58 4.53
N ALA A 85 3.80 2.41 5.38
CA ALA A 85 2.97 3.55 4.96
C ALA A 85 3.76 4.59 4.15
N GLN A 86 5.04 4.83 4.48
CA GLN A 86 5.92 5.69 3.68
C GLN A 86 6.12 5.12 2.27
N ALA A 87 6.47 3.83 2.17
CA ALA A 87 6.71 3.17 0.89
C ALA A 87 5.43 3.10 0.03
N ASN A 88 4.27 2.92 0.67
CA ASN A 88 2.95 2.94 0.04
C ASN A 88 2.47 4.35 -0.31
N ARG A 89 3.21 5.39 0.12
CA ARG A 89 2.82 6.81 -0.04
C ARG A 89 1.46 7.13 0.59
N SER A 90 1.15 6.50 1.69
CA SER A 90 -0.14 6.66 2.38
C SER A 90 -0.16 7.97 3.19
N PRO A 91 -1.15 8.83 2.97
CA PRO A 91 -1.24 10.12 3.63
C PRO A 91 -1.76 9.97 5.06
N LEU A 92 -0.87 9.63 6.01
CA LEU A 92 -1.22 9.44 7.41
C LEU A 92 -0.82 10.67 8.25
N LEU A 93 -1.79 11.26 8.94
CA LEU A 93 -1.54 12.14 10.08
C LEU A 93 -1.36 11.24 11.30
N ILE A 94 -0.14 11.15 11.80
CA ILE A 94 0.17 10.37 13.01
C ILE A 94 0.33 11.35 14.18
N THR A 95 -0.50 11.20 15.20
CA THR A 95 -0.34 11.90 16.48
C THR A 95 0.09 10.93 17.57
N ALA A 96 0.93 11.37 18.48
CA ALA A 96 1.24 10.62 19.69
C ALA A 96 1.18 11.56 20.91
N GLY A 97 0.66 11.04 22.01
CA GLY A 97 0.68 11.77 23.24
C GLY A 97 2.10 11.96 23.79
N GLN A 98 2.27 12.98 24.60
CA GLN A 98 3.46 13.26 25.38
C GLN A 98 3.03 13.53 26.82
N GLN A 99 3.92 13.40 27.78
CA GLN A 99 3.67 13.80 29.16
C GLN A 99 3.37 15.29 29.27
N VAL A 100 2.73 15.69 30.37
CA VAL A 100 2.49 17.10 30.67
C VAL A 100 3.81 17.90 30.59
N ARG A 101 3.74 19.12 30.12
CA ARG A 101 4.92 19.95 29.86
C ARG A 101 5.86 20.05 31.06
N ALA A 102 5.31 20.14 32.28
CA ALA A 102 6.09 20.16 33.52
C ALA A 102 6.92 18.88 33.77
N HIS A 103 6.46 17.72 33.26
CA HIS A 103 7.14 16.45 33.42
C HIS A 103 8.19 16.20 32.33
N ILE A 104 8.11 16.85 31.17
CA ILE A 104 9.10 16.71 30.11
C ILE A 104 10.49 17.15 30.61
N ALA A 105 10.57 18.29 31.31
CA ALA A 105 11.83 18.83 31.78
C ALA A 105 12.56 17.95 32.81
N ILE A 106 11.83 17.12 33.56
CA ILE A 106 12.40 16.22 34.59
C ILE A 106 12.47 14.76 34.11
N GLU A 107 12.17 14.53 32.84
CA GLU A 107 12.17 13.18 32.21
C GLU A 107 11.40 12.14 33.02
N ALA A 108 10.18 12.51 33.46
CA ALA A 108 9.31 11.61 34.19
C ALA A 108 8.98 10.35 33.38
N ASN A 109 8.38 9.33 34.03
CA ASN A 109 8.03 8.09 33.39
C ASN A 109 7.12 8.34 32.15
N LEU A 110 7.35 7.61 31.06
CA LEU A 110 6.66 7.72 29.77
C LEU A 110 6.92 9.03 28.99
N VAL A 111 7.86 9.86 29.40
CA VAL A 111 8.32 10.99 28.56
C VAL A 111 9.01 10.45 27.32
N ASN A 112 8.59 10.93 26.16
CA ASN A 112 9.31 10.71 24.91
C ASN A 112 10.36 11.84 24.73
N ARG A 113 11.62 11.59 25.11
CA ARG A 113 12.68 12.60 25.17
C ARG A 113 12.96 13.28 23.85
N GLU A 114 12.93 12.50 22.76
CA GLU A 114 13.20 12.96 21.41
C GLU A 114 12.03 12.58 20.50
N ALA A 115 10.82 13.00 20.88
CA ALA A 115 9.57 12.55 20.29
C ALA A 115 9.55 12.63 18.75
N ILE A 116 10.19 13.66 18.19
CA ILE A 116 10.23 13.88 16.74
C ILE A 116 11.18 12.94 15.98
N LEU A 117 12.08 12.23 16.68
CA LEU A 117 13.06 11.34 16.06
C LEU A 117 12.56 9.91 15.92
N GLY A 118 11.71 9.44 16.83
CA GLY A 118 11.19 8.07 16.83
C GLY A 118 10.64 7.60 15.47
N PRO A 119 9.74 8.35 14.80
CA PRO A 119 9.21 7.98 13.51
C PRO A 119 10.13 8.30 12.32
N ARG A 120 11.20 9.06 12.51
CA ARG A 120 12.17 9.36 11.44
C ARG A 120 13.07 8.14 11.17
N PRO A 121 13.52 7.93 9.91
CA PRO A 121 13.34 8.79 8.72
C PRO A 121 12.03 8.54 7.93
N TYR A 122 11.09 7.77 8.47
CA TYR A 122 9.95 7.22 7.75
C TYR A 122 8.72 8.16 7.67
N VAL A 123 8.84 9.40 8.15
CA VAL A 123 7.82 10.43 7.99
C VAL A 123 8.35 11.63 7.22
N LYS A 124 7.52 12.25 6.40
CA LYS A 124 7.87 13.44 5.61
C LYS A 124 8.19 14.66 6.49
N TRP A 125 7.52 14.73 7.63
CA TRP A 125 7.67 15.81 8.59
C TRP A 125 7.29 15.31 9.98
N SER A 126 8.02 15.80 11.01
CA SER A 126 7.73 15.49 12.41
C SER A 126 7.94 16.74 13.27
N HIS A 127 7.05 16.96 14.23
CA HIS A 127 7.08 18.16 15.07
C HIS A 127 6.48 17.89 16.46
N GLU A 128 6.99 18.62 17.46
CA GLU A 128 6.38 18.79 18.77
C GLU A 128 6.21 20.30 18.99
N PRO A 129 4.97 20.82 19.12
CA PRO A 129 4.72 22.25 19.24
C PRO A 129 5.31 22.83 20.54
N ALA A 130 5.94 24.00 20.46
CA ALA A 130 6.53 24.66 21.61
C ALA A 130 5.48 25.16 22.61
N ARG A 131 4.27 25.47 22.17
CA ARG A 131 3.16 25.97 22.99
C ARG A 131 1.87 25.21 22.58
N ALA A 132 0.94 25.09 23.53
CA ALA A 132 -0.36 24.48 23.30
C ALA A 132 -1.13 25.16 22.14
N GLN A 133 -1.10 26.48 22.07
CA GLN A 133 -1.80 27.27 21.05
C GLN A 133 -1.28 26.99 19.62
N ASP A 134 -0.09 26.42 19.48
CA ASP A 134 0.52 26.09 18.18
C ASP A 134 0.08 24.70 17.67
N VAL A 135 -0.58 23.87 18.52
CA VAL A 135 -1.01 22.51 18.17
C VAL A 135 -1.93 22.48 16.93
N PRO A 136 -3.01 23.29 16.85
CA PRO A 136 -3.88 23.29 15.68
C PRO A 136 -3.12 23.62 14.38
N HIS A 137 -2.17 24.57 14.45
CA HIS A 137 -1.34 24.91 13.30
C HIS A 137 -0.42 23.75 12.88
N ALA A 138 0.18 23.04 13.84
CA ALA A 138 1.01 21.87 13.57
C ALA A 138 0.19 20.73 12.94
N ILE A 139 -1.02 20.48 13.42
CA ILE A 139 -1.96 19.49 12.85
C ILE A 139 -2.31 19.87 11.40
N ALA A 140 -2.75 21.09 11.13
CA ALA A 140 -3.07 21.55 9.79
C ALA A 140 -1.86 21.43 8.84
N ARG A 141 -0.68 21.81 9.31
CA ARG A 141 0.58 21.68 8.56
C ARG A 141 0.91 20.22 8.26
N ALA A 142 0.75 19.32 9.23
CA ALA A 142 0.97 17.90 9.05
C ALA A 142 0.01 17.33 7.98
N ILE A 143 -1.29 17.65 8.07
CA ILE A 143 -2.29 17.20 7.06
C ILE A 143 -1.85 17.63 5.65
N HIS A 144 -1.46 18.88 5.46
CA HIS A 144 -0.97 19.34 4.16
C HIS A 144 0.29 18.59 3.70
N HIS A 145 1.25 18.33 4.61
CA HIS A 145 2.43 17.54 4.28
C HIS A 145 2.07 16.13 3.82
N THR A 146 1.06 15.50 4.41
CA THR A 146 0.67 14.13 4.01
C THR A 146 0.17 14.07 2.58
N MET A 147 -0.56 15.10 2.12
CA MET A 147 -1.25 15.13 0.83
C MET A 147 -0.39 15.67 -0.33
N LEU A 148 0.63 16.47 -0.06
CA LEU A 148 1.55 16.96 -1.10
C LEU A 148 2.38 15.81 -1.69
N ALA A 149 2.52 15.79 -3.02
CA ALA A 149 3.29 14.76 -3.72
C ALA A 149 4.81 14.87 -3.42
N PRO A 150 5.52 13.74 -3.30
CA PRO A 150 4.97 12.40 -3.08
C PRO A 150 4.22 12.33 -1.74
N ARG A 151 3.01 11.73 -1.70
CA ARG A 151 2.24 11.58 -0.46
C ARG A 151 3.00 10.74 0.56
N GLY A 152 2.60 10.79 1.82
CA GLY A 152 3.22 9.98 2.86
C GLY A 152 2.90 10.45 4.28
N PRO A 153 3.32 9.73 5.32
CA PRO A 153 2.99 10.04 6.70
C PRO A 153 3.68 11.29 7.22
N ALA A 154 3.02 11.99 8.15
CA ALA A 154 3.57 13.09 8.95
C ALA A 154 3.22 12.86 10.43
N PHE A 155 4.06 13.34 11.35
CA PHE A 155 3.97 13.05 12.77
C PHE A 155 3.91 14.32 13.62
N VAL A 156 3.06 14.33 14.66
CA VAL A 156 2.98 15.38 15.67
C VAL A 156 2.93 14.76 17.07
N SER A 157 3.90 15.11 17.93
CA SER A 157 3.86 14.79 19.36
C SER A 157 3.13 15.91 20.11
N ILE A 158 2.20 15.57 21.02
CA ILE A 158 1.33 16.56 21.67
C ILE A 158 1.28 16.28 23.16
N PRO A 159 1.78 17.21 24.01
CA PRO A 159 1.64 17.12 25.45
C PRO A 159 0.17 17.00 25.88
N MET A 160 -0.11 16.09 26.82
CA MET A 160 -1.46 15.76 27.23
C MET A 160 -2.22 16.92 27.89
N ASP A 161 -1.52 17.86 28.48
CA ASP A 161 -2.09 19.06 29.10
C ASP A 161 -2.42 20.18 28.10
N ASP A 162 -1.98 20.06 26.85
CA ASP A 162 -2.28 21.03 25.79
C ASP A 162 -3.74 20.99 25.32
N TRP A 163 -4.40 19.85 25.37
CA TRP A 163 -5.71 19.63 24.77
C TRP A 163 -6.84 20.50 25.33
N GLY A 164 -6.73 20.87 26.62
CA GLY A 164 -7.69 21.73 27.33
C GLY A 164 -7.39 23.22 27.23
N VAL A 165 -6.26 23.62 26.62
CA VAL A 165 -5.87 25.02 26.54
C VAL A 165 -6.71 25.77 25.51
N GLU A 166 -7.13 26.99 25.85
CA GLU A 166 -7.89 27.86 24.95
C GLU A 166 -7.01 28.42 23.82
N VAL A 167 -7.60 28.52 22.63
CA VAL A 167 -6.99 29.10 21.43
C VAL A 167 -7.82 30.26 20.89
N ASP A 168 -7.18 31.10 20.09
CA ASP A 168 -7.83 32.22 19.41
C ASP A 168 -8.74 31.68 18.29
N GLU A 169 -10.04 32.04 18.34
CA GLU A 169 -11.04 31.54 17.40
C GLU A 169 -10.87 32.11 15.99
N ASP A 170 -10.35 33.36 15.85
CA ASP A 170 -10.12 33.95 14.55
C ASP A 170 -8.94 33.27 13.84
N ALA A 171 -7.88 32.97 14.58
CA ALA A 171 -6.75 32.18 14.08
C ALA A 171 -7.20 30.77 13.67
N ALA A 172 -8.05 30.13 14.47
CA ALA A 172 -8.63 28.82 14.17
C ALA A 172 -9.47 28.85 12.88
N ARG A 173 -10.34 29.83 12.71
CA ARG A 173 -11.14 30.00 11.47
C ARG A 173 -10.27 30.21 10.23
N GLN A 174 -9.19 30.98 10.33
CA GLN A 174 -8.25 31.18 9.21
C GLN A 174 -7.54 29.88 8.85
N LEU A 175 -7.18 29.05 9.82
CA LEU A 175 -6.58 27.73 9.61
C LEU A 175 -7.55 26.78 8.91
N LEU A 176 -8.82 26.73 9.34
CA LEU A 176 -9.86 25.90 8.77
C LEU A 176 -10.16 26.28 7.29
N ALA A 177 -10.08 27.56 6.96
CA ALA A 177 -10.32 28.05 5.61
C ALA A 177 -9.12 27.84 4.65
N ARG A 178 -7.96 27.43 5.20
CA ARG A 178 -6.75 27.30 4.40
C ARG A 178 -6.79 26.04 3.53
N THR A 179 -6.53 26.21 2.23
CA THR A 179 -6.36 25.13 1.28
C THR A 179 -4.94 25.11 0.72
N VAL A 180 -4.43 23.92 0.43
CA VAL A 180 -3.15 23.73 -0.25
C VAL A 180 -3.36 22.77 -1.41
N THR A 181 -3.23 23.29 -2.63
CA THR A 181 -3.27 22.47 -3.84
C THR A 181 -1.85 22.12 -4.24
N GLY A 182 -1.58 20.82 -4.34
CA GLY A 182 -0.29 20.25 -4.76
C GLY A 182 -0.44 19.53 -6.10
N GLY A 183 0.70 19.20 -6.74
CA GLY A 183 0.75 18.52 -8.01
C GLY A 183 1.02 19.51 -9.16
N GLY A 184 2.30 19.80 -9.41
CA GLY A 184 2.70 20.60 -10.56
C GLY A 184 2.51 19.82 -11.86
N ALA A 185 1.98 20.48 -12.91
CA ALA A 185 2.06 19.92 -14.24
C ALA A 185 3.55 19.74 -14.63
N PRO A 186 3.90 18.64 -15.31
CA PRO A 186 5.26 18.48 -15.82
C PRO A 186 5.64 19.60 -16.79
N ASP A 187 6.94 19.81 -16.96
CA ASP A 187 7.45 20.75 -17.95
C ASP A 187 6.92 20.39 -19.35
N ARG A 188 6.25 21.36 -19.98
CA ARG A 188 5.60 21.16 -21.28
C ARG A 188 6.58 20.82 -22.39
N GLN A 189 7.75 21.46 -22.40
CA GLN A 189 8.76 21.21 -23.42
C GLN A 189 9.34 19.79 -23.28
N ALA A 190 9.54 19.33 -22.05
CA ALA A 190 9.96 17.95 -21.79
C ALA A 190 8.92 16.91 -22.26
N LEU A 191 7.62 17.17 -22.04
CA LEU A 191 6.55 16.31 -22.57
C LEU A 191 6.46 16.33 -24.10
N GLU A 192 6.64 17.47 -24.75
CA GLU A 192 6.69 17.58 -26.21
C GLU A 192 7.89 16.81 -26.79
N GLN A 193 9.04 16.83 -26.09
CA GLN A 193 10.20 16.01 -26.47
C GLN A 193 9.92 14.52 -26.29
N LEU A 194 9.27 14.12 -25.19
CA LEU A 194 8.88 12.74 -24.98
C LEU A 194 7.87 12.27 -26.04
N ALA A 195 6.90 13.10 -26.40
CA ALA A 195 5.93 12.79 -27.45
C ALA A 195 6.64 12.49 -28.79
N ARG A 196 7.57 13.37 -29.21
CA ARG A 196 8.39 13.12 -30.41
C ARG A 196 9.18 11.82 -30.32
N ARG A 197 9.83 11.55 -29.18
CA ARG A 197 10.55 10.27 -28.99
C ARG A 197 9.65 9.05 -29.07
N LEU A 198 8.42 9.13 -28.58
CA LEU A 198 7.43 8.06 -28.69
C LEU A 198 6.96 7.85 -30.14
N GLU A 199 6.80 8.93 -30.92
CA GLU A 199 6.47 8.84 -32.35
C GLU A 199 7.59 8.24 -33.18
N ASP A 200 8.84 8.61 -32.91
CA ASP A 200 10.04 8.15 -33.64
C ASP A 200 10.46 6.72 -33.27
N ALA A 201 10.11 6.25 -32.05
CA ALA A 201 10.48 4.92 -31.58
C ALA A 201 9.81 3.82 -32.42
N ARG A 202 10.56 2.76 -32.72
CA ARG A 202 10.08 1.63 -33.52
C ARG A 202 9.31 0.61 -32.68
N ASN A 203 9.82 0.33 -31.48
CA ASN A 203 9.27 -0.65 -30.55
C ASN A 203 9.27 -0.14 -29.10
N PRO A 204 8.55 0.96 -28.80
CA PRO A 204 8.47 1.48 -27.44
C PRO A 204 7.65 0.55 -26.55
N VAL A 205 7.92 0.59 -25.22
CA VAL A 205 7.17 -0.14 -24.21
C VAL A 205 6.85 0.76 -23.02
N LEU A 206 5.68 0.56 -22.39
CA LEU A 206 5.30 1.24 -21.17
C LEU A 206 5.45 0.29 -19.98
N VAL A 207 6.09 0.76 -18.90
CA VAL A 207 6.14 0.09 -17.60
C VAL A 207 5.24 0.84 -16.64
N ALA A 208 4.10 0.24 -16.30
CA ALA A 208 3.06 0.84 -15.48
C ALA A 208 3.34 0.62 -13.98
N GLY A 209 3.40 1.71 -13.24
CA GLY A 209 3.61 1.72 -11.80
C GLY A 209 2.37 2.14 -11.00
N PRO A 210 2.43 2.02 -9.65
CA PRO A 210 1.32 2.24 -8.74
C PRO A 210 0.77 3.67 -8.74
N ASP A 211 1.59 4.67 -9.08
CA ASP A 211 1.15 6.06 -9.06
C ASP A 211 0.16 6.40 -10.18
N ILE A 212 0.09 5.59 -11.23
CA ILE A 212 -0.95 5.75 -12.27
C ILE A 212 -2.34 5.63 -11.63
N ASP A 213 -2.55 4.57 -10.83
CA ASP A 213 -3.80 4.38 -10.08
C ASP A 213 -3.96 5.42 -8.96
N ALA A 214 -2.92 5.62 -8.14
CA ALA A 214 -2.96 6.53 -6.99
C ALA A 214 -3.21 8.00 -7.37
N SER A 215 -2.84 8.44 -8.58
CA SER A 215 -3.09 9.79 -9.08
C SER A 215 -4.40 9.94 -9.87
N GLY A 216 -5.11 8.84 -10.16
CA GLY A 216 -6.27 8.85 -11.03
C GLY A 216 -5.94 8.88 -12.52
N GLY A 217 -4.73 8.45 -12.91
CA GLY A 217 -4.25 8.44 -14.30
C GLY A 217 -4.65 7.21 -15.11
N TRP A 218 -5.48 6.32 -14.57
CA TRP A 218 -5.84 5.03 -15.17
C TRP A 218 -6.38 5.13 -16.61
N GLU A 219 -7.43 5.92 -16.82
CA GLU A 219 -8.04 6.10 -18.14
C GLU A 219 -7.09 6.75 -19.14
N ALA A 220 -6.28 7.72 -18.68
CA ALA A 220 -5.29 8.37 -19.53
C ALA A 220 -4.16 7.39 -19.93
N ALA A 221 -3.77 6.47 -19.05
CA ALA A 221 -2.80 5.43 -19.37
C ALA A 221 -3.33 4.46 -20.43
N VAL A 222 -4.59 4.01 -20.28
CA VAL A 222 -5.27 3.16 -21.28
C VAL A 222 -5.34 3.89 -22.62
N ALA A 223 -5.82 5.13 -22.63
CA ALA A 223 -5.92 5.93 -23.85
C ALA A 223 -4.56 6.14 -24.56
N LEU A 224 -3.50 6.38 -23.79
CA LEU A 224 -2.13 6.49 -24.34
C LEU A 224 -1.68 5.18 -24.98
N VAL A 225 -1.87 4.07 -24.26
CA VAL A 225 -1.48 2.73 -24.71
C VAL A 225 -2.19 2.33 -25.98
N GLU A 226 -3.52 2.51 -26.05
CA GLU A 226 -4.31 2.19 -27.24
C GLU A 226 -3.93 3.08 -28.43
N LYS A 227 -3.83 4.41 -28.19
CA LYS A 227 -3.48 5.39 -29.22
C LYS A 227 -2.10 5.15 -29.83
N GLN A 228 -1.13 4.74 -29.00
CA GLN A 228 0.24 4.48 -29.40
C GLN A 228 0.54 3.02 -29.67
N ARG A 229 -0.43 2.11 -29.42
CA ARG A 229 -0.30 0.64 -29.55
C ARG A 229 0.90 0.09 -28.78
N LEU A 230 1.07 0.58 -27.54
CA LEU A 230 2.19 0.20 -26.70
C LEU A 230 1.97 -1.18 -26.06
N PRO A 231 2.97 -2.06 -26.03
CA PRO A 231 3.01 -3.14 -25.07
C PRO A 231 3.19 -2.56 -23.65
N VAL A 232 2.57 -3.21 -22.65
CA VAL A 232 2.59 -2.76 -21.27
C VAL A 232 3.07 -3.88 -20.36
N TYR A 233 4.05 -3.59 -19.54
CA TYR A 233 4.40 -4.40 -18.37
C TYR A 233 4.02 -3.65 -17.08
N ALA A 234 3.62 -4.39 -16.06
CA ALA A 234 3.64 -3.84 -14.70
C ALA A 234 5.08 -3.76 -14.18
N THR A 235 5.35 -2.75 -13.36
CA THR A 235 6.61 -2.66 -12.60
C THR A 235 6.84 -3.95 -11.81
N PRO A 236 8.09 -4.34 -11.49
CA PRO A 236 8.35 -5.53 -10.66
C PRO A 236 7.48 -5.57 -9.40
N ALA A 237 6.94 -6.73 -9.08
CA ALA A 237 5.96 -6.91 -8.00
C ALA A 237 6.43 -6.37 -6.64
N THR A 238 7.73 -6.43 -6.36
CA THR A 238 8.36 -5.89 -5.15
C THR A 238 8.38 -4.36 -5.06
N GLY A 239 8.05 -3.66 -6.15
CA GLY A 239 7.96 -2.20 -6.20
C GLY A 239 6.56 -1.68 -6.49
N GLY A 240 5.57 -2.57 -6.67
CA GLY A 240 4.21 -2.23 -7.05
C GLY A 240 3.19 -2.54 -5.98
N GLY A 241 2.92 -1.61 -5.07
CA GLY A 241 1.86 -1.74 -4.05
C GLY A 241 0.45 -1.70 -4.60
N ARG A 242 0.27 -1.29 -5.87
CA ARG A 242 -1.03 -1.15 -6.56
C ARG A 242 -0.88 -1.57 -8.02
N VAL A 243 -1.99 -1.92 -8.67
CA VAL A 243 -2.02 -2.17 -10.12
C VAL A 243 -2.17 -0.83 -10.84
N GLY A 244 -1.26 -0.51 -11.75
CA GLY A 244 -1.25 0.76 -12.50
C GLY A 244 -1.88 0.68 -13.89
N PHE A 245 -2.33 -0.50 -14.33
CA PHE A 245 -2.92 -0.72 -15.66
C PHE A 245 -3.78 -1.98 -15.65
N PRO A 246 -4.90 -2.05 -16.43
CA PRO A 246 -5.76 -3.23 -16.47
C PRO A 246 -5.00 -4.48 -16.97
N GLU A 247 -4.98 -5.54 -16.15
CA GLU A 247 -4.21 -6.75 -16.45
C GLU A 247 -4.91 -7.70 -17.43
N ASP A 248 -6.19 -7.48 -17.71
CA ASP A 248 -6.97 -8.16 -18.74
C ASP A 248 -6.88 -7.46 -20.12
N HIS A 249 -6.26 -6.28 -20.19
CA HIS A 249 -6.12 -5.53 -21.43
C HIS A 249 -5.24 -6.29 -22.44
N PRO A 250 -5.61 -6.32 -23.75
CA PRO A 250 -4.85 -7.06 -24.78
C PRO A 250 -3.38 -6.64 -24.91
N HIS A 251 -3.04 -5.41 -24.54
CA HIS A 251 -1.66 -4.91 -24.58
C HIS A 251 -0.84 -5.22 -23.33
N PHE A 252 -1.45 -5.76 -22.27
CA PHE A 252 -0.76 -6.11 -21.05
C PHE A 252 -0.01 -7.44 -21.18
N LEU A 253 1.32 -7.41 -21.05
CA LEU A 253 2.20 -8.56 -21.26
C LEU A 253 2.58 -9.30 -19.98
N GLY A 254 2.37 -8.69 -18.81
CA GLY A 254 2.68 -9.30 -17.52
C GLY A 254 3.43 -8.37 -16.59
N ILE A 255 4.08 -8.95 -15.57
CA ILE A 255 4.86 -8.25 -14.57
C ILE A 255 6.34 -8.45 -14.87
N LEU A 256 7.13 -7.37 -14.85
CA LEU A 256 8.57 -7.47 -15.04
C LEU A 256 9.24 -8.27 -13.91
N PRO A 257 10.23 -9.09 -14.23
CA PRO A 257 11.07 -9.74 -13.23
C PRO A 257 11.78 -8.69 -12.34
N PRO A 258 11.96 -8.95 -11.03
CA PRO A 258 12.53 -7.94 -10.13
C PRO A 258 14.07 -7.85 -10.16
N ALA A 259 14.76 -8.81 -10.79
CA ALA A 259 16.23 -8.86 -10.84
C ALA A 259 16.79 -8.21 -12.11
N ILE A 260 18.00 -7.64 -12.04
CA ILE A 260 18.64 -6.85 -13.11
C ILE A 260 18.70 -7.63 -14.43
N GLY A 261 19.35 -8.80 -14.43
CA GLY A 261 19.53 -9.61 -15.64
C GLY A 261 18.20 -10.01 -16.30
N PRO A 262 17.32 -10.72 -15.60
CA PRO A 262 16.00 -11.13 -16.13
C PRO A 262 15.12 -9.97 -16.58
N LEU A 263 15.19 -8.80 -15.90
CA LEU A 263 14.46 -7.61 -16.30
C LEU A 263 15.02 -7.05 -17.64
N GLY A 264 16.34 -6.96 -17.75
CA GLY A 264 16.99 -6.54 -18.99
C GLY A 264 16.65 -7.46 -20.17
N GLU A 265 16.58 -8.76 -19.95
CA GLU A 265 16.13 -9.75 -20.94
C GLU A 265 14.66 -9.57 -21.36
N ALA A 266 13.77 -9.30 -20.39
CA ALA A 266 12.35 -9.07 -20.69
C ALA A 266 12.12 -7.78 -21.48
N LEU A 267 13.01 -6.79 -21.37
CA LEU A 267 12.97 -5.53 -22.14
C LEU A 267 13.80 -5.58 -23.43
N ALA A 268 14.40 -6.73 -23.77
CA ALA A 268 15.21 -6.85 -24.97
C ALA A 268 14.36 -6.63 -26.25
N GLY A 269 14.94 -5.88 -27.21
CA GLY A 269 14.27 -5.55 -28.47
C GLY A 269 13.40 -4.28 -28.41
N HIS A 270 13.16 -3.69 -27.23
CA HIS A 270 12.55 -2.37 -27.12
C HIS A 270 13.60 -1.27 -27.25
N ASP A 271 13.32 -0.25 -28.07
CA ASP A 271 14.21 0.89 -28.29
C ASP A 271 13.92 2.08 -27.36
N LEU A 272 12.72 2.11 -26.76
CA LEU A 272 12.33 3.11 -25.76
C LEU A 272 11.48 2.47 -24.65
N VAL A 273 11.95 2.60 -23.42
CA VAL A 273 11.20 2.20 -22.21
C VAL A 273 10.67 3.45 -21.52
N LEU A 274 9.34 3.55 -21.41
CA LEU A 274 8.66 4.61 -20.66
C LEU A 274 8.20 4.05 -19.30
N VAL A 275 8.91 4.40 -18.22
CA VAL A 275 8.53 4.03 -16.84
C VAL A 275 7.63 5.11 -16.26
N VAL A 276 6.41 4.77 -15.86
CA VAL A 276 5.40 5.74 -15.40
C VAL A 276 4.93 5.38 -14.00
N GLY A 277 5.13 6.31 -13.06
CA GLY A 277 4.54 6.22 -11.73
C GLY A 277 5.12 5.11 -10.84
N SER A 278 6.39 4.78 -11.02
CA SER A 278 7.17 3.92 -10.12
C SER A 278 8.64 4.30 -10.18
N SER A 279 9.44 3.82 -9.23
CA SER A 279 10.90 3.91 -9.33
C SER A 279 11.41 3.23 -10.60
N VAL A 280 12.53 3.68 -11.15
CA VAL A 280 13.27 2.98 -12.20
C VAL A 280 13.95 1.79 -11.54
N PHE A 281 13.21 0.75 -11.52
CA PHE A 281 13.38 -0.64 -11.12
C PHE A 281 13.99 -0.84 -9.72
N PRO A 282 13.18 -1.26 -8.76
CA PRO A 282 13.65 -1.68 -7.44
C PRO A 282 14.23 -3.10 -7.52
N TYR A 283 15.47 -3.20 -8.00
CA TYR A 283 16.15 -4.48 -8.20
C TYR A 283 16.30 -5.27 -6.90
N TYR A 284 15.60 -6.38 -6.81
CA TYR A 284 15.69 -7.33 -5.70
C TYR A 284 15.07 -8.68 -6.10
N PRO A 285 15.76 -9.84 -5.98
CA PRO A 285 17.13 -10.02 -5.48
C PRO A 285 18.22 -9.52 -6.43
N TYR A 286 19.47 -9.47 -5.94
CA TYR A 286 20.60 -9.11 -6.80
C TYR A 286 20.99 -10.29 -7.70
N ILE A 287 20.58 -10.23 -8.95
CA ILE A 287 21.06 -11.10 -10.03
C ILE A 287 21.71 -10.19 -11.06
N PRO A 288 23.04 -10.29 -11.27
CA PRO A 288 23.76 -9.36 -12.13
C PRO A 288 23.34 -9.47 -13.59
N GLY A 289 23.50 -8.38 -14.33
CA GLY A 289 23.22 -8.26 -15.73
C GLY A 289 23.32 -6.80 -16.20
N PRO A 290 23.13 -6.53 -17.48
CA PRO A 290 23.01 -5.17 -17.96
C PRO A 290 21.71 -4.55 -17.41
N LEU A 291 21.77 -3.26 -17.02
CA LEU A 291 20.60 -2.53 -16.54
C LEU A 291 19.52 -2.43 -17.61
N LEU A 292 19.93 -2.18 -18.85
CA LEU A 292 19.11 -2.21 -20.06
C LEU A 292 19.95 -2.71 -21.23
N PRO A 293 19.33 -3.20 -22.32
CA PRO A 293 20.00 -3.45 -23.58
C PRO A 293 20.69 -2.17 -24.13
N ALA A 294 21.81 -2.32 -24.82
CA ALA A 294 22.70 -1.22 -25.21
C ALA A 294 22.00 -0.11 -26.03
N ASP A 295 21.05 -0.47 -26.89
CA ASP A 295 20.35 0.47 -27.78
C ASP A 295 18.96 0.88 -27.26
N THR A 296 18.68 0.66 -25.97
CA THR A 296 17.43 1.00 -25.33
C THR A 296 17.53 2.32 -24.58
N ALA A 297 16.71 3.29 -24.96
CA ALA A 297 16.55 4.53 -24.20
C ALA A 297 15.49 4.36 -23.11
N LEU A 298 15.63 5.11 -22.01
CA LEU A 298 14.62 5.14 -20.93
C LEU A 298 14.19 6.57 -20.64
N VAL A 299 12.89 6.75 -20.43
CA VAL A 299 12.31 7.97 -19.85
C VAL A 299 11.48 7.57 -18.63
N HIS A 300 11.72 8.25 -17.52
CA HIS A 300 11.05 8.08 -16.25
C HIS A 300 10.07 9.24 -16.00
N LEU A 301 8.81 8.94 -15.82
CA LEU A 301 7.76 9.90 -15.44
C LEU A 301 7.32 9.62 -14.00
N THR A 302 7.60 10.52 -13.08
CA THR A 302 7.31 10.35 -11.63
C THR A 302 6.89 11.65 -10.98
N CYS A 303 6.11 11.55 -9.91
CA CYS A 303 5.81 12.70 -9.04
C CYS A 303 6.88 12.92 -7.94
N ASP A 304 7.87 12.03 -7.84
CA ASP A 304 8.88 12.03 -6.78
C ASP A 304 10.25 12.47 -7.30
N PRO A 305 10.72 13.69 -6.96
CA PRO A 305 12.03 14.17 -7.38
C PRO A 305 13.19 13.34 -6.80
N ALA A 306 13.01 12.68 -5.65
CA ALA A 306 14.03 11.82 -5.09
C ALA A 306 14.15 10.51 -5.86
N GLU A 307 13.06 9.96 -6.37
CA GLU A 307 13.09 8.82 -7.30
C GLU A 307 13.76 9.18 -8.61
N ALA A 308 13.43 10.33 -9.18
CA ALA A 308 14.06 10.83 -10.39
C ALA A 308 15.57 10.98 -10.21
N ALA A 309 16.01 11.54 -9.09
CA ALA A 309 17.43 11.78 -8.80
C ALA A 309 18.24 10.49 -8.56
N ARG A 310 17.61 9.44 -7.97
CA ARG A 310 18.31 8.16 -7.68
C ARG A 310 18.22 7.14 -8.80
N ALA A 311 17.46 7.42 -9.87
CA ALA A 311 17.35 6.50 -11.00
C ALA A 311 18.72 6.18 -11.58
N PRO A 312 19.06 4.89 -11.82
CA PRO A 312 20.40 4.50 -12.25
C PRO A 312 20.67 4.83 -13.73
N MET A 313 19.63 5.20 -14.48
CA MET A 313 19.73 5.46 -15.93
C MET A 313 18.53 6.26 -16.45
N GLY A 314 18.66 6.75 -17.67
CA GLY A 314 17.60 7.42 -18.42
C GLY A 314 17.43 8.90 -18.10
N ALA A 315 16.44 9.52 -18.74
CA ALA A 315 15.99 10.87 -18.46
C ALA A 315 14.74 10.82 -17.57
N ALA A 316 14.57 11.80 -16.69
CA ALA A 316 13.39 11.86 -15.83
C ALA A 316 12.59 13.15 -16.08
N ILE A 317 11.26 13.03 -16.02
CA ILE A 317 10.29 14.14 -16.03
C ILE A 317 9.54 14.08 -14.72
N VAL A 318 9.65 15.13 -13.90
CA VAL A 318 9.00 15.21 -12.60
C VAL A 318 7.71 16.03 -12.71
N GLY A 319 6.59 15.46 -12.25
CA GLY A 319 5.29 16.10 -12.24
C GLY A 319 4.16 15.14 -11.91
N ASP A 320 2.95 15.65 -11.86
CA ASP A 320 1.76 14.83 -11.63
C ASP A 320 1.58 13.82 -12.76
N VAL A 321 1.47 12.54 -12.40
CA VAL A 321 1.43 11.42 -13.35
C VAL A 321 0.16 11.45 -14.20
N ALA A 322 -1.00 11.72 -13.60
CA ALA A 322 -2.27 11.77 -14.34
C ALA A 322 -2.30 12.93 -15.33
N LEU A 323 -1.84 14.11 -14.91
CA LEU A 323 -1.74 15.28 -15.80
C LEU A 323 -0.75 15.04 -16.94
N ALA A 324 0.37 14.40 -16.66
CA ALA A 324 1.37 14.07 -17.69
C ALA A 324 0.80 13.11 -18.74
N LEU A 325 0.15 12.05 -18.31
CA LEU A 325 -0.49 11.08 -19.22
C LEU A 325 -1.57 11.74 -20.07
N ALA A 326 -2.44 12.54 -19.46
CA ALA A 326 -3.50 13.27 -20.17
C ALA A 326 -2.93 14.23 -21.22
N GLN A 327 -1.85 14.95 -20.92
CA GLN A 327 -1.17 15.83 -21.87
C GLN A 327 -0.48 15.06 -23.00
N LEU A 328 0.17 13.92 -22.71
CA LEU A 328 0.76 13.05 -23.73
C LEU A 328 -0.30 12.53 -24.72
N VAL A 329 -1.47 12.13 -24.22
CA VAL A 329 -2.60 11.71 -25.07
C VAL A 329 -3.01 12.82 -26.04
N GLN A 330 -2.97 14.09 -25.60
CA GLN A 330 -3.30 15.23 -26.45
C GLN A 330 -2.22 15.57 -27.47
N LEU A 331 -0.94 15.43 -27.09
CA LEU A 331 0.20 15.77 -27.94
C LEU A 331 0.45 14.77 -29.08
N LEU A 332 0.13 13.50 -28.86
CA LEU A 332 0.43 12.41 -29.79
C LEU A 332 -0.69 12.20 -30.83
N GLY A 333 -0.33 11.88 -32.05
CA GLY A 333 -1.21 11.33 -33.08
C GLY A 333 -1.46 9.81 -32.89
N PRO A 334 -2.40 9.19 -33.63
CA PRO A 334 -2.57 7.74 -33.64
C PRO A 334 -1.38 7.05 -34.28
N SER A 335 -0.88 5.98 -33.65
CA SER A 335 0.26 5.23 -34.17
C SER A 335 -0.14 4.22 -35.26
N ALA A 336 0.75 4.01 -36.23
CA ALA A 336 0.62 2.96 -37.25
C ALA A 336 1.28 1.63 -36.83
N ARG A 337 1.86 1.52 -35.63
CA ARG A 337 2.50 0.28 -35.14
C ARG A 337 1.49 -0.87 -35.09
N GLN A 338 1.98 -2.09 -35.19
CA GLN A 338 1.15 -3.27 -34.92
C GLN A 338 0.91 -3.37 -33.40
N PRO A 339 -0.31 -3.68 -32.94
CA PRO A 339 -0.56 -3.93 -31.53
C PRO A 339 0.22 -5.17 -31.07
N PRO A 340 0.64 -5.25 -29.79
CA PRO A 340 1.28 -6.44 -29.26
C PRO A 340 0.32 -7.64 -29.31
N GLN A 341 0.89 -8.84 -29.32
CA GLN A 341 0.07 -10.05 -29.17
C GLN A 341 -0.38 -10.17 -27.71
N PRO A 342 -1.66 -10.46 -27.44
CA PRO A 342 -2.13 -10.66 -26.08
C PRO A 342 -1.40 -11.81 -25.40
N ARG A 343 -1.11 -11.68 -24.11
CA ARG A 343 -0.54 -12.78 -23.33
C ARG A 343 -1.51 -13.96 -23.28
N PRO A 344 -0.99 -15.21 -23.29
CA PRO A 344 -1.83 -16.39 -23.18
C PRO A 344 -2.59 -16.44 -21.85
N ALA A 345 -3.68 -17.18 -21.81
CA ALA A 345 -4.32 -17.51 -20.54
C ALA A 345 -3.40 -18.44 -19.72
N PRO A 346 -3.42 -18.32 -18.38
CA PRO A 346 -2.68 -19.25 -17.54
C PRO A 346 -3.19 -20.68 -17.75
N GLY A 347 -2.27 -21.65 -17.80
CA GLY A 347 -2.62 -23.08 -17.89
C GLY A 347 -3.36 -23.58 -16.65
N GLU A 348 -4.03 -24.72 -16.77
CA GLU A 348 -4.60 -25.40 -15.61
C GLU A 348 -3.46 -25.85 -14.68
N PRO A 349 -3.58 -25.59 -13.34
CA PRO A 349 -2.57 -26.04 -12.41
C PRO A 349 -2.55 -27.57 -12.30
N ALA A 350 -1.37 -28.12 -12.09
CA ALA A 350 -1.25 -29.56 -11.84
C ALA A 350 -2.03 -29.96 -10.57
N PRO A 351 -2.71 -31.11 -10.59
CA PRO A 351 -3.34 -31.65 -9.39
C PRO A 351 -2.27 -31.99 -8.34
N GLY A 352 -2.59 -31.82 -7.06
CA GLY A 352 -1.68 -32.13 -5.97
C GLY A 352 -2.42 -32.25 -4.64
N ASP A 353 -1.81 -32.97 -3.70
CA ASP A 353 -2.24 -33.07 -2.31
C ASP A 353 -0.97 -33.04 -1.44
N PRO A 354 -0.74 -31.93 -0.70
CA PRO A 354 -1.57 -30.72 -0.65
C PRO A 354 -1.60 -29.94 -1.98
N LEU A 355 -2.57 -29.03 -2.12
CA LEU A 355 -2.71 -28.18 -3.31
C LEU A 355 -1.43 -27.38 -3.58
N SER A 356 -1.10 -27.13 -4.85
CA SER A 356 -0.12 -26.08 -5.17
C SER A 356 -0.73 -24.69 -4.90
N GLY A 357 0.11 -23.68 -4.65
CA GLY A 357 -0.40 -22.32 -4.53
C GLY A 357 -1.06 -21.81 -5.80
N SER A 358 -0.57 -22.26 -6.98
CA SER A 358 -1.23 -21.98 -8.26
C SER A 358 -2.65 -22.58 -8.32
N ALA A 359 -2.87 -23.77 -7.76
CA ALA A 359 -4.19 -24.40 -7.66
C ALA A 359 -5.11 -23.66 -6.67
N ALA A 360 -4.56 -23.18 -5.56
CA ALA A 360 -5.31 -22.35 -4.60
C ALA A 360 -5.73 -21.01 -5.23
N MET A 361 -4.84 -20.37 -6.00
CA MET A 361 -5.17 -19.13 -6.72
C MET A 361 -6.16 -19.37 -7.87
N ALA A 362 -6.14 -20.55 -8.51
CA ALA A 362 -7.16 -20.93 -9.49
C ALA A 362 -8.53 -21.09 -8.83
N ALA A 363 -8.62 -21.73 -7.65
CA ALA A 363 -9.86 -21.83 -6.88
C ALA A 363 -10.43 -20.45 -6.52
N LEU A 364 -9.57 -19.50 -6.14
CA LEU A 364 -9.98 -18.12 -5.90
C LEU A 364 -10.49 -17.44 -7.18
N ALA A 365 -9.80 -17.62 -8.32
CA ALA A 365 -10.20 -17.04 -9.59
C ALA A 365 -11.56 -17.58 -10.09
N ASP A 366 -11.89 -18.84 -9.81
CA ASP A 366 -13.16 -19.48 -10.18
C ASP A 366 -14.39 -18.85 -9.46
N CYS A 367 -14.15 -18.09 -8.38
CA CYS A 367 -15.20 -17.42 -7.61
C CYS A 367 -14.97 -15.91 -7.43
N TRP A 368 -13.99 -15.32 -8.14
CA TRP A 368 -13.60 -13.92 -8.00
C TRP A 368 -14.69 -12.98 -8.51
N PRO A 369 -15.26 -12.10 -7.69
CA PRO A 369 -16.16 -11.03 -8.14
C PRO A 369 -15.37 -10.00 -8.98
N GLY A 370 -15.97 -9.51 -10.06
CA GLY A 370 -15.29 -8.59 -10.99
C GLY A 370 -14.83 -7.27 -10.36
N ASP A 371 -15.52 -6.80 -9.31
CA ASP A 371 -15.24 -5.55 -8.60
C ASP A 371 -14.50 -5.75 -7.26
N ALA A 372 -14.17 -7.00 -6.90
CA ALA A 372 -13.49 -7.30 -5.65
C ALA A 372 -12.09 -6.68 -5.56
N ILE A 373 -11.61 -6.52 -4.34
CA ILE A 373 -10.30 -5.96 -4.02
C ILE A 373 -9.44 -7.07 -3.40
N ALA A 374 -8.27 -7.29 -4.00
CA ALA A 374 -7.24 -8.18 -3.44
C ALA A 374 -6.29 -7.40 -2.53
N VAL A 375 -6.09 -7.87 -1.30
CA VAL A 375 -5.00 -7.43 -0.43
C VAL A 375 -4.06 -8.61 -0.24
N LEU A 376 -2.79 -8.43 -0.53
CA LEU A 376 -1.84 -9.54 -0.56
C LEU A 376 -0.72 -9.38 0.47
N GLU A 377 -0.47 -10.45 1.21
CA GLU A 377 0.77 -10.62 2.00
C GLU A 377 1.22 -12.09 1.96
N SER A 378 1.32 -12.60 0.75
CA SER A 378 1.91 -13.91 0.44
C SER A 378 2.90 -13.77 -0.71
N PRO A 379 4.16 -13.33 -0.44
CA PRO A 379 5.14 -13.02 -1.48
C PRO A 379 5.39 -14.17 -2.46
N SER A 380 5.38 -15.42 -1.98
CA SER A 380 5.55 -16.61 -2.82
C SER A 380 4.40 -16.87 -3.81
N SER A 381 3.22 -16.26 -3.59
CA SER A 381 2.01 -16.46 -4.41
C SER A 381 1.69 -15.29 -5.32
N THR A 382 2.47 -14.20 -5.28
CA THR A 382 2.16 -12.94 -5.97
C THR A 382 1.92 -13.13 -7.46
N LEU A 383 2.81 -13.83 -8.16
CA LEU A 383 2.69 -14.04 -9.60
C LEU A 383 1.50 -14.95 -9.94
N ALA A 384 1.33 -16.05 -9.20
CA ALA A 384 0.19 -16.95 -9.40
C ALA A 384 -1.15 -16.23 -9.22
N LEU A 385 -1.27 -15.37 -8.20
CA LEU A 385 -2.47 -14.55 -7.97
C LEU A 385 -2.71 -13.58 -9.14
N ARG A 386 -1.72 -12.74 -9.48
CA ARG A 386 -1.85 -11.70 -10.48
C ARG A 386 -2.10 -12.26 -11.89
N ASN A 387 -1.48 -13.39 -12.23
CA ASN A 387 -1.71 -14.05 -13.52
C ASN A 387 -3.14 -14.59 -13.66
N ARG A 388 -3.77 -15.01 -12.56
CA ARG A 388 -5.09 -15.64 -12.58
C ARG A 388 -6.24 -14.65 -12.38
N LEU A 389 -6.14 -13.72 -11.46
CA LEU A 389 -7.22 -12.75 -11.18
C LEU A 389 -7.38 -11.71 -12.29
N ARG A 390 -6.30 -11.32 -12.97
CA ARG A 390 -6.30 -10.31 -14.04
C ARG A 390 -7.06 -9.05 -13.64
N LEU A 391 -6.52 -8.37 -12.63
CA LEU A 391 -7.12 -7.21 -12.00
C LEU A 391 -7.31 -6.06 -13.00
N SER A 392 -8.55 -5.61 -13.21
CA SER A 392 -8.94 -4.73 -14.33
C SER A 392 -9.49 -3.38 -13.90
N HIS A 393 -9.63 -3.13 -12.59
CA HIS A 393 -10.22 -1.90 -12.07
C HIS A 393 -9.25 -1.10 -11.18
N PRO A 394 -9.36 0.24 -11.16
CA PRO A 394 -8.63 1.07 -10.21
C PRO A 394 -8.91 0.65 -8.77
N GLY A 395 -7.88 0.70 -7.92
CA GLY A 395 -8.01 0.33 -6.51
C GLY A 395 -8.45 -1.11 -6.27
N SER A 396 -8.12 -2.05 -7.16
CA SER A 396 -8.47 -3.48 -7.03
C SER A 396 -7.36 -4.33 -6.38
N TYR A 397 -6.22 -3.74 -6.03
CA TYR A 397 -5.08 -4.46 -5.47
C TYR A 397 -4.24 -3.61 -4.55
N TYR A 398 -3.88 -4.17 -3.39
CA TYR A 398 -2.97 -3.56 -2.42
C TYR A 398 -1.94 -4.58 -1.91
N PHE A 399 -0.69 -4.16 -1.90
CA PHE A 399 0.45 -4.91 -1.39
C PHE A 399 1.43 -3.95 -0.71
N SER A 400 2.24 -4.41 0.25
CA SER A 400 3.27 -3.57 0.86
C SER A 400 4.41 -3.29 -0.12
N SER A 401 4.54 -2.06 -0.58
CA SER A 401 5.62 -1.64 -1.49
C SER A 401 7.01 -1.76 -0.87
N SER A 402 7.12 -1.78 0.46
CA SER A 402 8.37 -1.94 1.19
C SER A 402 8.81 -3.39 1.34
N GLY A 403 7.89 -4.35 1.18
CA GLY A 403 8.07 -5.76 1.54
C GLY A 403 8.05 -6.04 3.05
N GLY A 404 7.74 -5.03 3.89
CA GLY A 404 7.60 -5.22 5.33
C GLY A 404 6.33 -5.99 5.68
N LEU A 405 6.45 -7.05 6.52
CA LEU A 405 5.32 -7.86 6.96
C LEU A 405 4.49 -7.14 8.04
N GLY A 406 3.22 -7.59 8.19
CA GLY A 406 2.22 -7.01 9.09
C GLY A 406 1.29 -5.98 8.43
N PHE A 407 1.42 -5.79 7.13
CA PHE A 407 0.56 -4.91 6.33
C PHE A 407 -0.76 -5.59 5.96
N GLY A 408 -0.72 -6.75 5.27
CA GLY A 408 -1.87 -7.28 4.53
C GLY A 408 -3.11 -7.52 5.38
N ILE A 409 -2.98 -8.26 6.48
CA ILE A 409 -4.10 -8.59 7.36
C ILE A 409 -4.74 -7.34 7.99
N ALA A 410 -3.92 -6.35 8.37
CA ALA A 410 -4.40 -5.10 8.93
C ALA A 410 -4.98 -4.18 7.83
N ALA A 411 -4.26 -4.02 6.71
CA ALA A 411 -4.69 -3.18 5.61
C ALA A 411 -6.02 -3.64 5.01
N ALA A 412 -6.29 -4.95 4.93
CA ALA A 412 -7.56 -5.48 4.43
C ALA A 412 -8.76 -4.96 5.23
N VAL A 413 -8.63 -4.86 6.56
CA VAL A 413 -9.66 -4.26 7.43
C VAL A 413 -9.86 -2.78 7.07
N GLY A 414 -8.77 -2.03 6.91
CA GLY A 414 -8.82 -0.62 6.54
C GLY A 414 -9.41 -0.39 5.15
N VAL A 415 -9.02 -1.21 4.16
CA VAL A 415 -9.54 -1.17 2.79
C VAL A 415 -11.05 -1.42 2.79
N GLN A 416 -11.53 -2.45 3.52
CA GLN A 416 -12.97 -2.76 3.59
C GLN A 416 -13.77 -1.64 4.26
N LEU A 417 -13.22 -1.01 5.30
CA LEU A 417 -13.85 0.16 5.93
C LEU A 417 -13.94 1.36 4.97
N ALA A 418 -12.97 1.52 4.08
CA ALA A 418 -12.97 2.60 3.08
C ALA A 418 -13.83 2.29 1.85
N GLN A 419 -14.05 1.02 1.53
CA GLN A 419 -14.78 0.52 0.36
C GLN A 419 -15.85 -0.50 0.78
N PRO A 420 -16.88 -0.08 1.53
CA PRO A 420 -17.85 -0.99 2.14
C PRO A 420 -18.68 -1.79 1.12
N GLU A 421 -18.84 -1.27 -0.10
CA GLU A 421 -19.65 -1.88 -1.17
C GLU A 421 -18.87 -2.94 -1.98
N ARG A 422 -17.54 -2.96 -1.90
CA ARG A 422 -16.70 -3.87 -2.67
C ARG A 422 -16.17 -5.00 -1.80
N PRO A 423 -16.31 -6.27 -2.19
CA PRO A 423 -15.73 -7.38 -1.44
C PRO A 423 -14.20 -7.24 -1.33
N VAL A 424 -13.65 -7.46 -0.14
CA VAL A 424 -12.20 -7.49 0.08
C VAL A 424 -11.75 -8.91 0.43
N VAL A 425 -10.83 -9.44 -0.35
CA VAL A 425 -10.18 -10.73 -0.09
C VAL A 425 -8.71 -10.50 0.23
N CYS A 426 -8.31 -10.94 1.42
CA CYS A 426 -6.92 -10.86 1.88
C CYS A 426 -6.25 -12.23 1.74
N VAL A 427 -5.21 -12.33 0.90
CA VAL A 427 -4.44 -13.57 0.71
C VAL A 427 -3.14 -13.49 1.51
N LEU A 428 -2.93 -14.42 2.42
CA LEU A 428 -1.85 -14.41 3.41
C LEU A 428 -1.08 -15.73 3.42
N GLY A 429 0.22 -15.66 3.72
CA GLY A 429 0.93 -16.81 4.27
C GLY A 429 0.71 -16.88 5.78
N GLU A 430 0.72 -18.09 6.37
CA GLU A 430 0.55 -18.28 7.82
C GLU A 430 1.61 -17.57 8.65
N GLY A 431 2.84 -17.50 8.15
CA GLY A 431 3.93 -16.76 8.78
C GLY A 431 3.75 -15.25 8.70
N SER A 432 3.29 -14.72 7.56
CA SER A 432 3.00 -13.30 7.39
C SER A 432 1.87 -12.85 8.30
N ALA A 433 0.84 -13.67 8.46
CA ALA A 433 -0.32 -13.39 9.31
C ALA A 433 0.08 -13.08 10.77
N GLN A 434 1.18 -13.69 11.28
CA GLN A 434 1.62 -13.51 12.68
C GLN A 434 1.99 -12.05 12.99
N TYR A 435 2.52 -11.30 12.03
CA TYR A 435 2.95 -9.91 12.24
C TYR A 435 1.80 -8.95 12.52
N GLY A 436 0.60 -9.24 12.00
CA GLY A 436 -0.60 -8.42 12.20
C GLY A 436 -1.80 -9.18 12.75
N ILE A 437 -1.60 -10.35 13.34
CA ILE A 437 -2.66 -11.32 13.70
C ILE A 437 -3.79 -10.72 14.54
N THR A 438 -3.50 -9.71 15.36
CA THR A 438 -4.51 -9.03 16.21
C THR A 438 -5.51 -8.21 15.39
N ALA A 439 -5.26 -7.95 14.10
CA ALA A 439 -6.25 -7.33 13.22
C ALA A 439 -7.53 -8.17 13.06
N LEU A 440 -7.44 -9.49 13.24
CA LEU A 440 -8.61 -10.37 13.25
C LEU A 440 -9.60 -9.97 14.36
N TRP A 441 -9.09 -9.57 15.54
CA TRP A 441 -9.95 -9.06 16.60
C TRP A 441 -10.66 -7.77 16.19
N SER A 442 -9.93 -6.82 15.58
CA SER A 442 -10.53 -5.56 15.10
C SER A 442 -11.58 -5.84 14.03
N ALA A 443 -11.30 -6.73 13.08
CA ALA A 443 -12.28 -7.13 12.06
C ALA A 443 -13.56 -7.70 12.68
N ALA A 444 -13.44 -8.58 13.68
CA ALA A 444 -14.60 -9.15 14.38
C ALA A 444 -15.36 -8.12 15.21
N ALA A 445 -14.64 -7.29 15.99
CA ALA A 445 -15.23 -6.29 16.88
C ALA A 445 -16.05 -5.24 16.12
N TYR A 446 -15.59 -4.84 14.94
CA TYR A 446 -16.26 -3.86 14.07
C TYR A 446 -17.09 -4.51 12.95
N LYS A 447 -17.20 -5.85 12.93
CA LYS A 447 -17.96 -6.63 11.93
C LYS A 447 -17.58 -6.27 10.48
N VAL A 448 -16.28 -6.12 10.22
CA VAL A 448 -15.76 -5.76 8.91
C VAL A 448 -15.73 -6.99 8.00
N PRO A 449 -16.48 -7.05 6.88
CA PRO A 449 -16.70 -8.29 6.11
C PRO A 449 -15.54 -8.62 5.17
N VAL A 450 -14.34 -8.81 5.73
CA VAL A 450 -13.15 -9.26 4.97
C VAL A 450 -13.13 -10.79 4.90
N THR A 451 -12.85 -11.33 3.72
CA THR A 451 -12.51 -12.75 3.55
C THR A 451 -11.00 -12.93 3.61
N PHE A 452 -10.51 -13.63 4.62
CA PHE A 452 -9.10 -13.98 4.77
C PHE A 452 -8.84 -15.38 4.21
N LEU A 453 -7.96 -15.50 3.20
CA LEU A 453 -7.45 -16.76 2.68
C LEU A 453 -6.01 -16.95 3.17
N VAL A 454 -5.79 -17.95 4.03
CA VAL A 454 -4.48 -18.28 4.57
C VAL A 454 -3.93 -19.51 3.86
N LEU A 455 -2.78 -19.33 3.20
CA LEU A 455 -2.01 -20.39 2.55
C LEU A 455 -0.99 -20.92 3.57
N ARG A 456 -1.17 -22.15 4.02
CA ARG A 456 -0.33 -22.77 5.06
C ARG A 456 0.60 -23.78 4.43
N ASN A 457 1.92 -23.59 4.57
CA ASN A 457 2.94 -24.53 4.13
C ASN A 457 3.95 -24.91 5.23
N ASP A 458 3.71 -24.49 6.48
CA ASP A 458 4.53 -24.72 7.66
C ASP A 458 5.97 -24.19 7.56
N GLU A 459 6.22 -23.17 6.69
CA GLU A 459 7.55 -22.64 6.44
C GLU A 459 7.58 -21.20 5.91
N TYR A 460 8.74 -20.53 6.06
CA TYR A 460 9.03 -19.30 5.33
C TYR A 460 9.56 -19.62 3.92
N MET A 461 8.66 -20.02 3.02
CA MET A 461 8.99 -20.47 1.66
C MET A 461 9.85 -19.49 0.87
N ILE A 462 9.48 -18.20 0.93
CA ILE A 462 10.23 -17.16 0.22
C ILE A 462 11.70 -17.07 0.71
N LEU A 463 11.94 -17.27 2.01
CA LEU A 463 13.28 -17.24 2.57
C LEU A 463 14.07 -18.50 2.19
N LYS A 464 13.42 -19.65 2.09
CA LYS A 464 14.07 -20.88 1.56
C LYS A 464 14.49 -20.69 0.10
N TRP A 465 13.67 -20.03 -0.70
CA TRP A 465 14.04 -19.69 -2.08
C TRP A 465 15.25 -18.73 -2.13
N PHE A 466 15.27 -17.68 -1.29
CA PHE A 466 16.42 -16.79 -1.18
C PHE A 466 17.67 -17.54 -0.70
N ALA A 467 17.54 -18.44 0.28
CA ALA A 467 18.66 -19.25 0.75
C ALA A 467 19.26 -20.11 -0.39
N GLN A 468 18.43 -20.66 -1.27
CA GLN A 468 18.90 -21.37 -2.46
C GLN A 468 19.63 -20.43 -3.43
N LEU A 469 19.07 -19.26 -3.71
CA LEU A 469 19.68 -18.25 -4.59
C LEU A 469 21.03 -17.77 -4.07
N GLU A 470 21.12 -17.51 -2.76
CA GLU A 470 22.35 -17.08 -2.08
C GLU A 470 23.31 -18.25 -1.74
N GLN A 471 22.96 -19.48 -2.11
CA GLN A 471 23.71 -20.70 -1.79
C GLN A 471 23.96 -20.90 -0.27
N ALA A 472 23.07 -20.35 0.56
CA ALA A 472 23.12 -20.46 2.01
C ALA A 472 22.48 -21.79 2.46
N GLN A 473 23.25 -22.63 3.18
CA GLN A 473 22.80 -23.93 3.68
C GLN A 473 22.60 -23.89 5.20
N GLY A 474 21.64 -24.68 5.70
CA GLY A 474 21.42 -24.84 7.13
C GLY A 474 20.93 -23.57 7.85
N VAL A 475 20.22 -22.69 7.16
CA VAL A 475 19.66 -21.45 7.73
C VAL A 475 18.60 -21.81 8.78
N PRO A 476 18.76 -21.39 10.05
CA PRO A 476 17.79 -21.69 11.11
C PRO A 476 16.54 -20.79 11.02
N GLY A 477 15.42 -21.24 11.62
CA GLY A 477 14.20 -20.43 11.79
C GLY A 477 13.34 -20.30 10.52
N LEU A 478 13.50 -21.20 9.55
CA LEU A 478 12.71 -21.20 8.32
C LEU A 478 11.47 -22.14 8.39
N GLU A 479 11.39 -22.97 9.41
CA GLU A 479 10.26 -23.88 9.64
C GLU A 479 9.27 -23.25 10.63
N LEU A 480 7.97 -23.41 10.36
CA LEU A 480 6.88 -22.86 11.15
C LEU A 480 5.88 -23.96 11.58
N PRO A 481 6.33 -25.05 12.22
CA PRO A 481 5.45 -26.18 12.49
C PRO A 481 4.31 -25.81 13.44
N GLY A 482 3.09 -26.23 13.10
CA GLY A 482 1.95 -26.17 14.00
C GLY A 482 1.29 -24.79 14.11
N LEU A 483 1.57 -23.84 13.24
CA LEU A 483 0.80 -22.59 13.18
C LEU A 483 -0.61 -22.86 12.63
N ASP A 484 -1.62 -22.64 13.48
CA ASP A 484 -3.04 -22.73 13.12
C ASP A 484 -3.70 -21.36 13.21
N VAL A 485 -3.67 -20.63 12.10
CA VAL A 485 -4.27 -19.29 12.03
C VAL A 485 -5.79 -19.36 12.13
N ALA A 486 -6.42 -20.44 11.67
CA ALA A 486 -7.86 -20.64 11.80
C ALA A 486 -8.28 -20.80 13.28
N ALA A 487 -7.49 -21.48 14.10
CA ALA A 487 -7.74 -21.57 15.55
C ALA A 487 -7.61 -20.20 16.23
N VAL A 488 -6.59 -19.42 15.87
CA VAL A 488 -6.41 -18.05 16.39
C VAL A 488 -7.58 -17.15 15.97
N ALA A 489 -8.03 -17.25 14.72
CA ALA A 489 -9.16 -16.50 14.20
C ALA A 489 -10.43 -16.77 15.01
N ARG A 490 -10.73 -18.03 15.32
CA ARG A 490 -11.86 -18.41 16.19
C ARG A 490 -11.75 -17.79 17.58
N ALA A 491 -10.55 -17.78 18.16
CA ALA A 491 -10.31 -17.17 19.47
C ALA A 491 -10.55 -15.64 19.47
N TYR A 492 -10.36 -14.98 18.33
CA TYR A 492 -10.68 -13.56 18.13
C TYR A 492 -12.13 -13.30 17.67
N GLY A 493 -12.96 -14.35 17.56
CA GLY A 493 -14.36 -14.22 17.16
C GLY A 493 -14.60 -14.20 15.65
N VAL A 494 -13.60 -14.57 14.83
CA VAL A 494 -13.75 -14.71 13.39
C VAL A 494 -14.14 -16.15 13.05
N PRO A 495 -15.31 -16.42 12.45
CA PRO A 495 -15.66 -17.72 11.91
C PRO A 495 -14.59 -18.19 10.92
N SER A 496 -14.08 -19.41 11.13
CA SER A 496 -12.99 -19.94 10.32
C SER A 496 -13.08 -21.43 10.10
N ARG A 497 -12.57 -21.88 8.95
CA ARG A 497 -12.50 -23.29 8.56
C ARG A 497 -11.16 -23.62 7.90
N GLU A 498 -10.76 -24.89 7.96
CA GLU A 498 -9.68 -25.44 7.15
C GLU A 498 -10.30 -26.32 6.06
N VAL A 499 -9.80 -26.21 4.85
CA VAL A 499 -10.21 -26.97 3.67
C VAL A 499 -8.97 -27.52 2.96
N THR A 500 -9.10 -28.67 2.26
CA THR A 500 -7.94 -29.35 1.68
C THR A 500 -7.99 -29.49 0.16
N GLY A 501 -9.18 -29.52 -0.44
CA GLY A 501 -9.36 -29.72 -1.88
C GLY A 501 -9.71 -28.44 -2.63
N ARG A 502 -9.43 -28.38 -3.95
CA ARG A 502 -9.74 -27.22 -4.79
C ARG A 502 -11.24 -26.91 -4.84
N GLU A 503 -12.10 -27.94 -5.02
CA GLU A 503 -13.55 -27.77 -5.10
C GLU A 503 -14.12 -27.25 -3.77
N GLU A 504 -13.66 -27.80 -2.65
CA GLU A 504 -14.04 -27.39 -1.31
C GLU A 504 -13.60 -25.95 -1.06
N LEU A 505 -12.36 -25.59 -1.45
CA LEU A 505 -11.85 -24.23 -1.33
C LEU A 505 -12.67 -23.22 -2.16
N THR A 506 -12.98 -23.57 -3.42
CA THR A 506 -13.83 -22.71 -4.27
C THR A 506 -15.22 -22.49 -3.67
N ALA A 507 -15.84 -23.56 -3.14
CA ALA A 507 -17.15 -23.45 -2.49
C ALA A 507 -17.10 -22.59 -1.23
N ALA A 508 -16.10 -22.79 -0.36
CA ALA A 508 -15.89 -22.03 0.85
C ALA A 508 -15.66 -20.54 0.56
N LEU A 509 -14.78 -20.22 -0.40
CA LEU A 509 -14.49 -18.83 -0.78
C LEU A 509 -15.72 -18.14 -1.38
N ARG A 510 -16.50 -18.83 -2.22
CA ARG A 510 -17.72 -18.27 -2.80
C ARG A 510 -18.75 -17.90 -1.71
N GLU A 511 -18.92 -18.77 -0.73
CA GLU A 511 -19.79 -18.51 0.43
C GLU A 511 -19.28 -17.33 1.26
N ASP A 512 -17.99 -17.33 1.61
CA ASP A 512 -17.39 -16.35 2.51
C ASP A 512 -17.28 -14.95 1.88
N ILE A 513 -16.96 -14.86 0.57
CA ILE A 513 -16.93 -13.59 -0.17
C ILE A 513 -18.32 -12.95 -0.29
N ALA A 514 -19.36 -13.76 -0.36
CA ALA A 514 -20.74 -13.29 -0.41
C ALA A 514 -21.29 -12.84 0.97
N ALA A 515 -20.63 -13.22 2.06
CA ALA A 515 -21.05 -12.89 3.41
C ALA A 515 -20.74 -11.42 3.74
N GLN A 516 -21.76 -10.66 4.20
CA GLN A 516 -21.64 -9.24 4.54
C GLN A 516 -21.84 -8.94 6.04
N ASP A 517 -21.95 -9.98 6.86
CA ASP A 517 -22.30 -9.86 8.29
C ASP A 517 -21.07 -9.83 9.22
N GLY A 518 -19.86 -9.91 8.65
CA GLY A 518 -18.58 -9.84 9.36
C GLY A 518 -17.47 -10.64 8.70
N PRO A 519 -16.28 -10.70 9.32
CA PRO A 519 -15.12 -11.33 8.73
C PRO A 519 -15.27 -12.86 8.66
N ARG A 520 -14.57 -13.46 7.69
CA ARG A 520 -14.46 -14.91 7.51
C ARG A 520 -13.00 -15.28 7.25
N LEU A 521 -12.58 -16.49 7.64
CA LEU A 521 -11.27 -17.00 7.37
C LEU A 521 -11.30 -18.44 6.85
N VAL A 522 -10.67 -18.67 5.71
CA VAL A 522 -10.39 -20.00 5.16
C VAL A 522 -8.89 -20.25 5.22
N GLN A 523 -8.46 -21.35 5.84
CA GLN A 523 -7.10 -21.84 5.83
C GLN A 523 -7.00 -23.05 4.91
N VAL A 524 -5.98 -23.07 4.04
CA VAL A 524 -5.75 -24.19 3.12
C VAL A 524 -4.29 -24.63 3.18
N PRO A 525 -4.00 -25.91 3.45
CA PRO A 525 -2.66 -26.47 3.30
C PRO A 525 -2.22 -26.41 1.82
N VAL A 526 -1.00 -25.93 1.60
CA VAL A 526 -0.42 -25.84 0.25
C VAL A 526 1.01 -26.43 0.23
N ALA A 527 1.41 -26.92 -0.94
CA ALA A 527 2.75 -27.46 -1.11
C ALA A 527 3.82 -26.36 -0.95
N GLY A 528 4.91 -26.71 -0.26
CA GLY A 528 6.09 -25.85 -0.11
C GLY A 528 6.87 -25.76 -1.42
N SER A 529 6.47 -24.86 -2.33
CA SER A 529 7.19 -24.57 -3.57
C SER A 529 6.97 -23.12 -3.98
N MET A 530 7.99 -22.50 -4.61
CA MET A 530 7.80 -21.19 -5.23
C MET A 530 6.95 -21.35 -6.48
N TRP A 531 5.91 -20.55 -6.57
CA TRP A 531 4.98 -20.57 -7.70
C TRP A 531 5.28 -19.38 -8.63
N LEU A 532 6.25 -19.62 -9.52
CA LEU A 532 6.73 -18.64 -10.51
C LEU A 532 5.97 -18.73 -11.86
N GLU A 533 4.90 -19.52 -11.91
CA GLU A 533 4.09 -19.76 -13.13
C GLU A 533 3.08 -18.64 -13.41
#